data_efbf8daf5122712aea18517227d968c3
#
_entry.id   efbf8daf5122712aea18517227d968c3
#
_cell.length_a   1.000
_cell.length_b   1.000
_cell.length_c   1.000
_cell.angle_alpha   90.00
_cell.angle_beta   90.00
_cell.angle_gamma   90.00
#
_symmetry.space_group_name_H-M   'P 1'
#
loop_
_entity.id
_entity.type
_entity.pdbx_description
1 polymer ?
#
loop_
_entity_poly.entity_id
_entity_poly.type
_entity_poly.pdbx_seq_one_letter_code
_entity_poly.pdbx_strand_id
1 'polypeptide(L)'
;MKHLKRFAACCAAAVCCAAMLLLATGCQQQESYTPPEATPAVSKPVIAQEGVLRVGVNASNAPLAGQPSSSTKIVGIDVDMAAALADQLGLKLEVVDVSTDAAGALTSGKVDVVMGVNKSDSPSFWTSDTYLPTAVALFAQSSNSTVPANAESTKIAAQVSSNSAWAVTNEFDNSTITTTEDLKSAFSALESGKVQYVAADAVVGSYVSNNAGMDVHMVALMQQASGYCVGVLDGNT
;
A
#
# COMPACT_ATOMS: atom_id res chain seq x y z
N MET A 1 -56.99 54.40 -6.02
CA MET A 1 -56.61 52.99 -6.15
C MET A 1 -55.16 52.74 -6.64
N LYS A 2 -54.54 53.63 -7.40
CA LYS A 2 -53.14 53.44 -7.89
C LYS A 2 -52.05 53.58 -6.80
N HIS A 3 -52.26 54.43 -5.77
CA HIS A 3 -51.28 54.64 -4.69
C HIS A 3 -51.28 53.48 -3.68
N LEU A 4 -52.43 52.86 -3.44
CA LEU A 4 -52.52 51.73 -2.48
C LEU A 4 -51.80 50.46 -3.00
N LYS A 5 -51.84 50.23 -4.34
CA LYS A 5 -51.10 49.09 -4.98
C LYS A 5 -49.59 49.29 -4.98
N ARG A 6 -49.09 50.54 -5.05
CA ARG A 6 -47.65 50.83 -4.96
C ARG A 6 -47.13 50.68 -3.51
N PHE A 7 -47.90 51.05 -2.52
CA PHE A 7 -47.52 50.82 -1.10
C PHE A 7 -47.45 49.33 -0.75
N ALA A 8 -48.41 48.52 -1.22
CA ALA A 8 -48.40 47.08 -1.00
C ALA A 8 -47.19 46.36 -1.68
N ALA A 9 -46.80 46.83 -2.88
CA ALA A 9 -45.66 46.29 -3.58
C ALA A 9 -44.30 46.63 -2.89
N CYS A 10 -44.17 47.86 -2.35
CA CYS A 10 -42.98 48.23 -1.60
C CYS A 10 -42.85 47.49 -0.27
N CYS A 11 -43.94 47.23 0.45
CA CYS A 11 -43.93 46.44 1.68
C CYS A 11 -43.57 44.97 1.42
N ALA A 12 -44.07 44.36 0.32
CA ALA A 12 -43.73 42.98 -0.06
C ALA A 12 -42.26 42.85 -0.41
N ALA A 13 -41.69 43.82 -1.13
CA ALA A 13 -40.26 43.83 -1.49
C ALA A 13 -39.35 43.97 -0.25
N ALA A 14 -39.73 44.81 0.71
CA ALA A 14 -38.99 45.01 1.97
C ALA A 14 -38.99 43.73 2.85
N VAL A 15 -40.12 43.02 2.93
CA VAL A 15 -40.23 41.76 3.67
C VAL A 15 -39.39 40.65 3.01
N CYS A 16 -39.37 40.57 1.68
CA CYS A 16 -38.51 39.59 0.94
C CYS A 16 -37.01 39.91 1.15
N CYS A 17 -36.60 41.19 1.14
CA CYS A 17 -35.19 41.53 1.40
C CYS A 17 -34.77 41.22 2.86
N ALA A 18 -35.65 41.42 3.83
CA ALA A 18 -35.39 41.08 5.24
C ALA A 18 -35.30 39.57 5.45
N ALA A 19 -36.13 38.77 4.76
CA ALA A 19 -36.07 37.31 4.78
C ALA A 19 -34.80 36.77 4.14
N MET A 20 -34.27 37.37 3.06
CA MET A 20 -33.00 36.95 2.44
C MET A 20 -31.78 37.31 3.31
N LEU A 21 -31.84 38.40 4.09
CA LEU A 21 -30.74 38.72 5.01
C LEU A 21 -30.65 37.80 6.21
N LEU A 22 -31.74 37.15 6.61
CA LEU A 22 -31.77 36.18 7.70
C LEU A 22 -31.25 34.79 7.26
N LEU A 23 -31.21 34.50 5.96
CA LEU A 23 -30.65 33.27 5.43
C LEU A 23 -29.12 33.36 5.22
N ALA A 24 -28.52 34.54 5.28
CA ALA A 24 -27.08 34.74 5.09
C ALA A 24 -26.24 34.56 6.38
N THR A 25 -26.87 34.39 7.55
CA THR A 25 -26.17 34.17 8.83
C THR A 25 -25.91 32.71 9.14
N GLY A 26 -26.15 31.80 8.18
CA GLY A 26 -25.96 30.34 8.32
C GLY A 26 -24.54 29.84 8.11
N CYS A 27 -23.54 30.69 7.87
CA CYS A 27 -22.15 30.30 8.00
C CYS A 27 -21.75 30.41 9.48
N GLN A 28 -22.22 29.47 10.30
CA GLN A 28 -21.55 29.21 11.57
C GLN A 28 -20.09 28.94 11.27
N GLN A 29 -19.23 29.74 11.88
CA GLN A 29 -17.83 29.52 12.00
C GLN A 29 -17.66 28.04 12.42
N GLN A 30 -17.21 27.20 11.48
CA GLN A 30 -16.85 25.83 11.79
C GLN A 30 -15.71 25.98 12.79
N GLU A 31 -15.99 25.77 14.07
CA GLU A 31 -14.95 25.69 15.08
C GLU A 31 -13.93 24.68 14.52
N SER A 32 -12.71 25.15 14.30
CA SER A 32 -11.65 24.28 13.83
C SER A 32 -11.50 23.19 14.89
N TYR A 33 -11.94 21.96 14.55
CA TYR A 33 -11.70 20.81 15.42
C TYR A 33 -10.21 20.71 15.64
N THR A 34 -9.78 21.03 16.85
CA THR A 34 -8.41 20.74 17.29
C THR A 34 -8.47 19.36 17.93
N PRO A 35 -7.89 18.33 17.31
CA PRO A 35 -7.84 17.01 17.93
C PRO A 35 -7.20 17.14 19.32
N PRO A 36 -7.67 16.40 20.32
CA PRO A 36 -6.99 16.35 21.62
C PRO A 36 -5.53 15.96 21.40
N GLU A 37 -4.62 16.67 22.07
CA GLU A 37 -3.20 16.38 22.00
C GLU A 37 -2.97 14.98 22.56
N ALA A 38 -2.64 14.02 21.70
CA ALA A 38 -2.40 12.63 22.12
C ALA A 38 -1.11 12.59 22.94
N THR A 39 -1.17 11.93 24.10
CA THR A 39 0.05 11.69 24.89
C THR A 39 0.86 10.58 24.23
N PRO A 40 2.13 10.80 23.84
CA PRO A 40 2.96 9.77 23.27
C PRO A 40 3.10 8.56 24.19
N ALA A 41 2.82 7.36 23.65
CA ALA A 41 2.97 6.10 24.37
C ALA A 41 4.44 5.63 24.46
N VAL A 42 5.29 6.14 23.56
CA VAL A 42 6.72 5.86 23.49
C VAL A 42 7.53 7.15 23.35
N SER A 43 8.76 7.12 23.88
CA SER A 43 9.70 8.25 23.87
C SER A 43 11.12 7.74 23.61
N LYS A 44 12.11 8.64 23.61
CA LYS A 44 13.51 8.23 23.56
C LYS A 44 13.85 7.28 24.70
N PRO A 45 14.70 6.27 24.50
CA PRO A 45 15.47 5.98 23.27
C PRO A 45 14.76 5.10 22.24
N VAL A 46 13.52 4.66 22.49
CA VAL A 46 12.77 3.75 21.57
C VAL A 46 12.53 4.40 20.21
N ILE A 47 12.22 5.69 20.21
CA ILE A 47 12.18 6.52 18.99
C ILE A 47 13.31 7.55 19.03
N ALA A 48 13.92 7.86 17.90
CA ALA A 48 15.05 8.79 17.88
C ALA A 48 14.60 10.26 17.93
N GLN A 49 13.41 10.58 17.45
CA GLN A 49 12.83 11.92 17.45
C GLN A 49 11.59 11.97 18.33
N GLU A 50 11.60 12.84 19.36
CA GLU A 50 10.48 12.98 20.27
C GLU A 50 9.19 13.38 19.54
N GLY A 51 8.10 12.65 19.80
CA GLY A 51 6.78 12.91 19.21
C GLY A 51 6.62 12.50 17.73
N VAL A 52 7.63 11.84 17.11
CA VAL A 52 7.59 11.43 15.71
C VAL A 52 7.96 9.96 15.57
N LEU A 53 7.13 9.19 14.87
CA LEU A 53 7.43 7.84 14.41
C LEU A 53 7.96 7.92 12.97
N ARG A 54 9.24 7.60 12.77
CA ARG A 54 9.85 7.55 11.45
C ARG A 54 9.75 6.13 10.90
N VAL A 55 9.01 5.98 9.80
CA VAL A 55 8.66 4.68 9.22
C VAL A 55 9.33 4.51 7.87
N GLY A 56 10.16 3.49 7.75
CA GLY A 56 10.80 3.09 6.50
C GLY A 56 9.87 2.22 5.65
N VAL A 57 9.76 2.54 4.37
CA VAL A 57 9.04 1.75 3.37
C VAL A 57 9.84 1.64 2.09
N ASN A 58 9.56 0.65 1.26
CA ASN A 58 10.08 0.57 -0.11
C ASN A 58 9.08 1.25 -1.06
N ALA A 59 9.35 2.49 -1.46
CA ALA A 59 8.47 3.29 -2.31
C ALA A 59 8.34 2.77 -3.76
N SER A 60 9.04 1.70 -4.11
CA SER A 60 8.93 1.04 -5.42
C SER A 60 8.10 -0.24 -5.38
N ASN A 61 7.50 -0.59 -4.25
CA ASN A 61 6.78 -1.85 -4.03
C ASN A 61 5.25 -1.66 -3.93
N ALA A 62 4.64 -0.99 -4.91
CA ALA A 62 3.18 -0.87 -4.95
C ALA A 62 2.49 -2.25 -5.07
N PRO A 63 1.36 -2.48 -4.38
CA PRO A 63 0.51 -1.53 -3.63
C PRO A 63 0.93 -1.31 -2.17
N LEU A 64 1.99 -1.95 -1.69
CA LEU A 64 2.44 -1.81 -0.30
C LEU A 64 2.87 -0.37 -0.03
N ALA A 65 3.83 0.12 -0.79
CA ALA A 65 4.18 1.53 -0.84
C ALA A 65 4.59 1.93 -2.26
N GLY A 66 4.16 3.10 -2.69
CA GLY A 66 4.48 3.63 -4.01
C GLY A 66 4.48 5.14 -4.02
N GLN A 67 5.34 5.73 -4.84
CA GLN A 67 5.33 7.17 -5.07
C GLN A 67 4.76 7.45 -6.47
N PRO A 68 3.51 7.96 -6.56
CA PRO A 68 2.94 8.35 -7.86
C PRO A 68 3.80 9.41 -8.54
N SER A 69 3.97 9.31 -9.85
CA SER A 69 4.78 10.27 -10.64
C SER A 69 4.27 11.73 -10.54
N SER A 70 3.01 11.92 -10.19
CA SER A 70 2.37 13.22 -9.99
C SER A 70 2.49 13.77 -8.57
N SER A 71 3.13 13.06 -7.64
CA SER A 71 3.18 13.40 -6.22
C SER A 71 4.56 13.13 -5.62
N THR A 72 4.95 13.95 -4.64
CA THR A 72 6.12 13.69 -3.80
C THR A 72 5.79 12.82 -2.58
N LYS A 73 4.50 12.51 -2.38
CA LYS A 73 4.06 11.69 -1.24
C LYS A 73 4.10 10.22 -1.60
N ILE A 74 4.63 9.43 -0.69
CA ILE A 74 4.53 7.96 -0.72
C ILE A 74 3.14 7.60 -0.18
N VAL A 75 2.47 6.67 -0.84
CA VAL A 75 1.13 6.16 -0.49
C VAL A 75 1.11 4.65 -0.62
N GLY A 76 0.15 4.00 0.04
CA GLY A 76 -0.04 2.56 -0.07
C GLY A 76 -0.42 1.92 1.26
N ILE A 77 -0.61 0.60 1.26
CA ILE A 77 -1.08 -0.18 2.41
C ILE A 77 -0.15 0.03 3.62
N ASP A 78 1.16 0.02 3.41
CA ASP A 78 2.16 0.19 4.47
C ASP A 78 2.08 1.59 5.10
N VAL A 79 1.82 2.62 4.28
CA VAL A 79 1.69 4.00 4.76
C VAL A 79 0.42 4.17 5.58
N ASP A 80 -0.70 3.56 5.15
CA ASP A 80 -1.96 3.62 5.89
C ASP A 80 -1.85 2.86 7.23
N MET A 81 -1.19 1.70 7.22
CA MET A 81 -0.91 0.94 8.45
C MET A 81 0.04 1.70 9.39
N ALA A 82 1.07 2.36 8.83
CA ALA A 82 1.99 3.20 9.60
C ALA A 82 1.27 4.42 10.22
N ALA A 83 0.32 5.01 9.49
CA ALA A 83 -0.50 6.10 10.02
C ALA A 83 -1.36 5.65 11.19
N ALA A 84 -2.00 4.49 11.08
CA ALA A 84 -2.78 3.90 12.18
C ALA A 84 -1.90 3.57 13.40
N LEU A 85 -0.70 3.04 13.18
CA LEU A 85 0.26 2.76 14.25
C LEU A 85 0.72 4.05 14.94
N ALA A 86 1.08 5.08 14.18
CA ALA A 86 1.49 6.37 14.73
C ALA A 86 0.36 7.02 15.55
N ASP A 87 -0.87 6.97 15.06
CA ASP A 87 -2.05 7.48 15.77
C ASP A 87 -2.26 6.75 17.11
N GLN A 88 -2.19 5.42 17.11
CA GLN A 88 -2.29 4.60 18.32
C GLN A 88 -1.20 4.91 19.36
N LEU A 89 0.00 5.28 18.88
CA LEU A 89 1.13 5.65 19.75
C LEU A 89 1.11 7.13 20.15
N GLY A 90 0.16 7.93 19.66
CA GLY A 90 0.11 9.37 19.90
C GLY A 90 1.26 10.14 19.27
N LEU A 91 1.80 9.65 18.13
CA LEU A 91 2.94 10.21 17.42
C LEU A 91 2.56 10.80 16.07
N LYS A 92 3.36 11.74 15.58
CA LYS A 92 3.29 12.18 14.18
C LYS A 92 4.01 11.17 13.30
N LEU A 93 3.43 10.87 12.14
CA LEU A 93 4.06 9.99 11.16
C LEU A 93 5.03 10.75 10.27
N GLU A 94 6.24 10.19 10.08
CA GLU A 94 7.18 10.53 9.02
C GLU A 94 7.49 9.29 8.20
N VAL A 95 7.18 9.32 6.90
CA VAL A 95 7.44 8.20 5.97
C VAL A 95 8.74 8.46 5.21
N VAL A 96 9.63 7.47 5.24
CA VAL A 96 10.97 7.56 4.65
C VAL A 96 11.13 6.42 3.63
N ASP A 97 11.51 6.76 2.39
CA ASP A 97 11.92 5.72 1.44
C ASP A 97 13.29 5.15 1.86
N VAL A 98 13.31 3.86 2.12
CA VAL A 98 14.52 3.10 2.44
C VAL A 98 14.88 2.11 1.33
N SER A 99 14.12 2.12 0.24
CA SER A 99 14.25 1.17 -0.87
C SER A 99 14.28 -0.27 -0.37
N THR A 100 15.35 -1.02 -0.67
CA THR A 100 15.52 -2.42 -0.22
C THR A 100 16.40 -2.55 1.03
N ASP A 101 16.89 -1.44 1.60
CA ASP A 101 17.82 -1.45 2.74
C ASP A 101 17.12 -1.18 4.09
N ALA A 102 16.14 -2.01 4.42
CA ALA A 102 15.42 -1.92 5.70
C ALA A 102 16.36 -2.11 6.90
N ALA A 103 17.27 -3.08 6.85
CA ALA A 103 18.20 -3.39 7.93
C ALA A 103 19.20 -2.24 8.18
N GLY A 104 19.79 -1.68 7.14
CA GLY A 104 20.72 -0.54 7.24
C GLY A 104 20.01 0.72 7.74
N ALA A 105 18.76 0.96 7.31
CA ALA A 105 17.99 2.11 7.77
C ALA A 105 17.65 2.04 9.26
N LEU A 106 17.29 0.85 9.78
CA LEU A 106 17.07 0.61 11.21
C LEU A 106 18.39 0.77 11.99
N THR A 107 19.45 0.09 11.57
CA THR A 107 20.74 0.07 12.27
C THR A 107 21.40 1.45 12.34
N SER A 108 21.26 2.25 11.28
CA SER A 108 21.76 3.63 11.25
C SER A 108 20.90 4.63 12.03
N GLY A 109 19.74 4.22 12.52
CA GLY A 109 18.77 5.10 13.17
C GLY A 109 18.13 6.11 12.20
N LYS A 110 18.12 5.82 10.90
CA LYS A 110 17.41 6.62 9.89
C LYS A 110 15.90 6.55 10.10
N VAL A 111 15.41 5.37 10.51
CA VAL A 111 14.00 5.10 10.83
C VAL A 111 13.89 4.35 12.16
N ASP A 112 12.72 4.42 12.79
CA ASP A 112 12.43 3.75 14.06
C ASP A 112 11.81 2.36 13.81
N VAL A 113 11.00 2.25 12.76
CA VAL A 113 10.38 1.00 12.30
C VAL A 113 10.44 0.90 10.78
N VAL A 114 10.29 -0.29 10.24
CA VAL A 114 10.11 -0.55 8.81
C VAL A 114 8.82 -1.33 8.59
N MET A 115 8.13 -1.04 7.47
CA MET A 115 6.91 -1.73 7.04
C MET A 115 7.18 -2.53 5.76
N GLY A 116 6.27 -3.43 5.41
CA GLY A 116 6.37 -4.21 4.18
C GLY A 116 7.48 -5.27 4.21
N VAL A 117 7.92 -5.67 5.39
CA VAL A 117 8.91 -6.74 5.54
C VAL A 117 8.23 -8.08 5.29
N ASN A 118 8.67 -8.79 4.26
CA ASN A 118 8.15 -10.14 4.03
C ASN A 118 8.78 -11.11 5.04
N LYS A 119 7.93 -11.79 5.81
CA LYS A 119 8.38 -12.72 6.87
C LYS A 119 9.22 -13.87 6.35
N SER A 120 9.04 -14.27 5.09
CA SER A 120 9.83 -15.32 4.45
C SER A 120 11.26 -14.91 4.10
N ASP A 121 11.58 -13.60 4.10
CA ASP A 121 12.95 -13.09 3.84
C ASP A 121 13.91 -13.34 5.00
N SER A 122 13.42 -13.84 6.14
CA SER A 122 14.22 -14.11 7.34
C SER A 122 15.12 -12.92 7.75
N PRO A 123 14.53 -11.74 8.01
CA PRO A 123 15.29 -10.54 8.31
C PRO A 123 16.14 -10.67 9.57
N SER A 124 17.22 -9.90 9.65
CA SER A 124 18.19 -9.87 10.77
C SER A 124 17.74 -9.01 11.95
N PHE A 125 16.49 -8.61 12.00
CA PHE A 125 15.86 -7.80 13.03
C PHE A 125 14.51 -8.41 13.43
N TRP A 126 13.96 -7.99 14.57
CA TRP A 126 12.68 -8.49 15.03
C TRP A 126 11.53 -8.09 14.11
N THR A 127 10.57 -9.02 13.91
CA THR A 127 9.36 -8.77 13.14
C THR A 127 8.11 -9.12 13.92
N SER A 128 7.07 -8.34 13.72
CA SER A 128 5.74 -8.58 14.28
C SER A 128 5.06 -9.83 13.69
N ASP A 129 3.87 -10.14 14.17
CA ASP A 129 2.93 -10.93 13.39
C ASP A 129 2.56 -10.23 12.09
N THR A 130 2.06 -10.99 11.12
CA THR A 130 1.71 -10.48 9.80
C THR A 130 0.46 -9.60 9.88
N TYR A 131 0.53 -8.36 9.34
CA TYR A 131 -0.64 -7.51 9.17
C TYR A 131 -1.32 -7.71 7.81
N LEU A 132 -0.61 -8.25 6.82
CA LEU A 132 -1.14 -8.56 5.51
C LEU A 132 -0.65 -9.94 5.06
N PRO A 133 -1.49 -10.99 5.15
CA PRO A 133 -1.15 -12.32 4.66
C PRO A 133 -0.95 -12.31 3.14
N THR A 134 0.02 -13.05 2.67
CA THR A 134 0.27 -13.29 1.24
C THR A 134 0.83 -14.68 1.00
N ALA A 135 1.05 -15.03 -0.26
CA ALA A 135 1.71 -16.26 -0.68
C ALA A 135 2.30 -16.04 -2.08
N VAL A 136 3.13 -16.93 -2.54
CA VAL A 136 3.45 -17.00 -3.97
C VAL A 136 2.24 -17.55 -4.72
N ALA A 137 1.78 -16.83 -5.74
CA ALA A 137 0.67 -17.19 -6.59
C ALA A 137 1.14 -17.45 -8.03
N LEU A 138 0.43 -18.32 -8.72
CA LEU A 138 0.57 -18.54 -10.15
C LEU A 138 -0.57 -17.83 -10.87
N PHE A 139 -0.20 -16.99 -11.82
CA PHE A 139 -1.11 -16.23 -12.68
C PHE A 139 -1.07 -16.80 -14.10
N ALA A 140 -2.21 -16.85 -14.76
CA ALA A 140 -2.36 -17.27 -16.15
C ALA A 140 -3.28 -16.32 -16.91
N GLN A 141 -3.29 -16.35 -18.23
CA GLN A 141 -4.30 -15.67 -19.04
C GLN A 141 -5.70 -16.20 -18.67
N SER A 142 -6.72 -15.34 -18.70
CA SER A 142 -8.08 -15.69 -18.29
C SER A 142 -8.68 -16.86 -19.06
N SER A 143 -8.16 -17.15 -20.25
CA SER A 143 -8.51 -18.34 -21.05
C SER A 143 -7.91 -19.66 -20.53
N ASN A 144 -6.94 -19.60 -19.62
CA ASN A 144 -6.25 -20.77 -19.07
C ASN A 144 -6.53 -20.91 -17.57
N SER A 145 -7.40 -21.82 -17.18
CA SER A 145 -7.73 -22.14 -15.78
C SER A 145 -6.99 -23.38 -15.25
N THR A 146 -6.01 -23.89 -16.00
CA THR A 146 -5.29 -25.09 -15.63
C THR A 146 -4.20 -24.77 -14.63
N VAL A 147 -4.14 -25.53 -13.54
CA VAL A 147 -2.99 -25.51 -12.63
C VAL A 147 -1.81 -26.21 -13.33
N PRO A 148 -0.61 -25.62 -13.36
CA PRO A 148 0.52 -26.21 -14.07
C PRO A 148 0.92 -27.57 -13.47
N ALA A 149 1.20 -28.52 -14.34
CA ALA A 149 1.88 -29.74 -13.97
C ALA A 149 3.40 -29.54 -14.07
N ASN A 150 4.16 -30.28 -13.25
CA ASN A 150 5.61 -30.32 -13.36
C ASN A 150 6.02 -31.12 -14.62
N ALA A 151 6.19 -30.41 -15.73
CA ALA A 151 6.56 -30.97 -17.02
C ALA A 151 7.48 -30.00 -17.77
N GLU A 152 8.40 -30.53 -18.58
CA GLU A 152 9.34 -29.70 -19.37
C GLU A 152 8.67 -28.69 -20.31
N SER A 153 7.45 -28.99 -20.75
CA SER A 153 6.66 -28.08 -21.59
C SER A 153 6.07 -26.88 -20.84
N THR A 154 6.01 -26.95 -19.52
CA THR A 154 5.50 -25.84 -18.67
C THR A 154 6.57 -24.74 -18.60
N LYS A 155 6.16 -23.50 -18.86
CA LYS A 155 7.02 -22.31 -18.72
C LYS A 155 6.38 -21.32 -17.77
N ILE A 156 7.11 -20.99 -16.70
CA ILE A 156 6.69 -20.09 -15.63
C ILE A 156 7.68 -18.94 -15.56
N ALA A 157 7.24 -17.71 -15.79
CA ALA A 157 8.09 -16.54 -15.57
C ALA A 157 8.06 -16.12 -14.11
N ALA A 158 9.20 -15.65 -13.60
CA ALA A 158 9.32 -15.03 -12.29
C ALA A 158 10.42 -13.97 -12.31
N GLN A 159 10.30 -12.96 -11.46
CA GLN A 159 11.36 -11.98 -11.30
C GLN A 159 12.60 -12.63 -10.70
N VAL A 160 13.77 -12.32 -11.26
CA VAL A 160 15.05 -12.84 -10.79
C VAL A 160 15.30 -12.50 -9.32
N SER A 161 15.90 -13.42 -8.57
CA SER A 161 16.22 -13.25 -7.14
C SER A 161 15.02 -12.95 -6.24
N SER A 162 13.81 -13.34 -6.66
CA SER A 162 12.59 -13.20 -5.85
C SER A 162 12.22 -14.51 -5.14
N ASN A 163 11.44 -14.41 -4.07
CA ASN A 163 10.83 -15.56 -3.41
C ASN A 163 9.97 -16.39 -4.37
N SER A 164 9.35 -15.74 -5.36
CA SER A 164 8.56 -16.42 -6.39
C SER A 164 9.43 -17.27 -7.31
N ALA A 165 10.60 -16.75 -7.72
CA ALA A 165 11.54 -17.55 -8.51
C ALA A 165 12.06 -18.75 -7.73
N TRP A 166 12.39 -18.56 -6.45
CA TRP A 166 12.82 -19.62 -5.56
C TRP A 166 11.73 -20.69 -5.36
N ALA A 167 10.48 -20.28 -5.14
CA ALA A 167 9.35 -21.19 -4.99
C ALA A 167 9.14 -22.04 -6.25
N VAL A 168 9.24 -21.44 -7.44
CA VAL A 168 9.15 -22.20 -8.71
C VAL A 168 10.27 -23.23 -8.82
N THR A 169 11.51 -22.87 -8.51
CA THR A 169 12.65 -23.80 -8.61
C THR A 169 12.61 -24.94 -7.59
N ASN A 170 11.89 -24.77 -6.47
CA ASN A 170 11.71 -25.83 -5.49
C ASN A 170 10.57 -26.78 -5.83
N GLU A 171 9.52 -26.30 -6.48
CA GLU A 171 8.32 -27.07 -6.75
C GLU A 171 8.31 -27.67 -8.16
N PHE A 172 8.98 -27.02 -9.11
CA PHE A 172 9.04 -27.42 -10.51
C PHE A 172 10.47 -27.75 -10.94
N ASP A 173 10.59 -28.46 -12.05
CA ASP A 173 11.91 -28.69 -12.68
C ASP A 173 12.53 -27.35 -13.12
N ASN A 174 13.86 -27.23 -12.98
CA ASN A 174 14.61 -26.02 -13.35
C ASN A 174 14.43 -25.60 -14.82
N SER A 175 14.07 -26.50 -15.71
CA SER A 175 13.77 -26.19 -17.10
C SER A 175 12.47 -25.41 -17.31
N THR A 176 11.60 -25.35 -16.30
CA THR A 176 10.30 -24.68 -16.37
C THR A 176 10.40 -23.19 -16.12
N ILE A 177 11.39 -22.74 -15.34
CA ILE A 177 11.49 -21.31 -14.96
C ILE A 177 12.10 -20.46 -16.09
N THR A 178 11.50 -19.29 -16.29
CA THR A 178 12.02 -18.19 -17.11
C THR A 178 12.18 -16.95 -16.23
N THR A 179 13.39 -16.57 -15.89
CA THR A 179 13.64 -15.38 -15.06
C THR A 179 13.54 -14.09 -15.89
N THR A 180 12.96 -13.06 -15.30
CA THR A 180 12.84 -11.70 -15.86
C THR A 180 13.44 -10.67 -14.90
N GLU A 181 13.82 -9.51 -15.40
CA GLU A 181 14.40 -8.44 -14.57
C GLU A 181 13.40 -7.89 -13.56
N ASP A 182 12.14 -7.77 -13.98
CA ASP A 182 11.05 -7.25 -13.15
C ASP A 182 9.73 -8.01 -13.39
N LEU A 183 8.76 -7.78 -12.52
CA LEU A 183 7.46 -8.44 -12.57
C LEU A 183 6.64 -8.01 -13.79
N LYS A 184 6.76 -6.76 -14.26
CA LYS A 184 6.08 -6.27 -15.45
C LYS A 184 6.53 -7.03 -16.69
N SER A 185 7.84 -7.29 -16.82
CA SER A 185 8.42 -8.09 -17.89
C SER A 185 7.93 -9.54 -17.85
N ALA A 186 7.73 -10.10 -16.64
CA ALA A 186 7.15 -11.44 -16.47
C ALA A 186 5.70 -11.48 -17.02
N PHE A 187 4.87 -10.52 -16.65
CA PHE A 187 3.50 -10.45 -17.17
C PHE A 187 3.45 -10.16 -18.68
N SER A 188 4.36 -9.35 -19.22
CA SER A 188 4.46 -9.13 -20.68
C SER A 188 4.85 -10.41 -21.44
N ALA A 189 5.66 -11.28 -20.83
CA ALA A 189 5.96 -12.59 -21.39
C ALA A 189 4.72 -13.51 -21.39
N LEU A 190 3.87 -13.43 -20.37
CA LEU A 190 2.59 -14.14 -20.30
C LEU A 190 1.61 -13.65 -21.38
N GLU A 191 1.43 -12.35 -21.52
CA GLU A 191 0.54 -11.76 -22.53
C GLU A 191 0.97 -12.15 -23.96
N SER A 192 2.28 -12.16 -24.22
CA SER A 192 2.82 -12.54 -25.53
C SER A 192 2.84 -14.06 -25.78
N GLY A 193 2.40 -14.87 -24.83
CA GLY A 193 2.40 -16.33 -24.93
C GLY A 193 3.77 -16.98 -24.88
N LYS A 194 4.82 -16.27 -24.49
CA LYS A 194 6.18 -16.83 -24.32
C LYS A 194 6.25 -17.78 -23.13
N VAL A 195 5.43 -17.53 -22.12
CA VAL A 195 5.22 -18.39 -20.94
C VAL A 195 3.73 -18.64 -20.75
N GLN A 196 3.36 -19.70 -20.05
CA GLN A 196 1.98 -20.02 -19.74
C GLN A 196 1.55 -19.45 -18.38
N TYR A 197 2.51 -19.19 -17.49
CA TYR A 197 2.26 -18.74 -16.12
C TYR A 197 3.27 -17.68 -15.69
N VAL A 198 2.86 -16.88 -14.70
CA VAL A 198 3.74 -15.99 -13.94
C VAL A 198 3.64 -16.38 -12.48
N ALA A 199 4.76 -16.56 -11.81
CA ALA A 199 4.84 -16.68 -10.36
C ALA A 199 5.16 -15.32 -9.76
N ALA A 200 4.32 -14.86 -8.83
CA ALA A 200 4.47 -13.59 -8.17
C ALA A 200 3.85 -13.65 -6.75
N ASP A 201 4.21 -12.71 -5.89
CA ASP A 201 3.45 -12.45 -4.69
C ASP A 201 1.98 -12.18 -5.03
N ALA A 202 1.04 -12.79 -4.32
CA ALA A 202 -0.38 -12.74 -4.63
C ALA A 202 -0.94 -11.32 -4.62
N VAL A 203 -0.51 -10.48 -3.66
CA VAL A 203 -0.96 -9.10 -3.52
C VAL A 203 -0.34 -8.21 -4.61
N VAL A 204 0.98 -8.27 -4.74
CA VAL A 204 1.74 -7.45 -5.71
C VAL A 204 1.41 -7.86 -7.14
N GLY A 205 1.35 -9.16 -7.43
CA GLY A 205 1.00 -9.67 -8.76
C GLY A 205 -0.40 -9.28 -9.20
N SER A 206 -1.39 -9.39 -8.29
CA SER A 206 -2.75 -8.95 -8.57
C SER A 206 -2.84 -7.45 -8.83
N TYR A 207 -2.10 -6.65 -8.07
CA TYR A 207 -2.07 -5.20 -8.28
C TYR A 207 -1.44 -4.85 -9.64
N VAL A 208 -0.27 -5.41 -9.95
CA VAL A 208 0.46 -5.11 -11.19
C VAL A 208 -0.37 -5.48 -12.41
N SER A 209 -0.97 -6.67 -12.42
CA SER A 209 -1.78 -7.14 -13.55
C SER A 209 -3.06 -6.32 -13.71
N ASN A 210 -3.79 -6.05 -12.63
CA ASN A 210 -5.02 -5.25 -12.68
C ASN A 210 -4.75 -3.79 -13.09
N ASN A 211 -3.71 -3.17 -12.52
CA ASN A 211 -3.35 -1.78 -12.86
C ASN A 211 -2.91 -1.61 -14.32
N ALA A 212 -2.35 -2.66 -14.92
CA ALA A 212 -2.00 -2.69 -16.35
C ALA A 212 -3.19 -3.10 -17.26
N GLY A 213 -4.35 -3.43 -16.70
CA GLY A 213 -5.53 -3.88 -17.46
C GLY A 213 -5.33 -5.21 -18.15
N MET A 214 -4.48 -6.08 -17.61
CA MET A 214 -4.17 -7.37 -18.20
C MET A 214 -5.30 -8.38 -17.97
N ASP A 215 -5.60 -9.20 -18.99
CA ASP A 215 -6.60 -10.25 -18.90
C ASP A 215 -6.00 -11.53 -18.33
N VAL A 216 -5.71 -11.50 -17.03
CA VAL A 216 -5.09 -12.59 -16.28
C VAL A 216 -5.82 -12.82 -14.96
N HIS A 217 -5.69 -14.03 -14.44
CA HIS A 217 -6.21 -14.37 -13.11
C HIS A 217 -5.26 -15.31 -12.37
N MET A 218 -5.43 -15.41 -11.07
CA MET A 218 -4.72 -16.35 -10.22
C MET A 218 -5.31 -17.75 -10.39
N VAL A 219 -4.49 -18.73 -10.76
CA VAL A 219 -4.92 -20.13 -10.94
C VAL A 219 -4.55 -21.02 -9.76
N ALA A 220 -3.52 -20.67 -9.00
CA ALA A 220 -3.09 -21.43 -7.82
C ALA A 220 -2.33 -20.54 -6.83
N LEU A 221 -2.35 -20.95 -5.56
CA LEU A 221 -1.39 -20.52 -4.56
C LEU A 221 -0.38 -21.65 -4.36
N MET A 222 0.89 -21.32 -4.39
CA MET A 222 1.96 -22.23 -4.01
C MET A 222 2.02 -22.36 -2.48
N GLN A 223 2.59 -23.44 -1.95
CA GLN A 223 2.49 -23.82 -0.53
C GLN A 223 3.15 -22.84 0.47
N GLN A 224 3.93 -21.88 0.02
CA GLN A 224 4.58 -20.91 0.90
C GLN A 224 3.63 -19.77 1.28
N ALA A 225 2.86 -19.99 2.33
CA ALA A 225 2.19 -18.90 3.00
C ALA A 225 3.23 -17.98 3.65
N SER A 226 3.07 -16.70 3.44
CA SER A 226 3.92 -15.65 3.99
C SER A 226 3.06 -14.46 4.42
N GLY A 227 3.68 -13.34 4.72
CA GLY A 227 2.96 -12.11 5.04
C GLY A 227 3.90 -10.96 5.31
N TYR A 228 3.34 -9.79 5.22
CA TYR A 228 4.06 -8.55 5.50
C TYR A 228 3.92 -8.17 6.97
N CYS A 229 5.04 -7.77 7.55
CA CYS A 229 5.23 -7.49 8.97
C CYS A 229 5.81 -6.09 9.18
N VAL A 230 5.70 -5.62 10.41
CA VAL A 230 6.48 -4.49 10.94
C VAL A 230 7.83 -5.03 11.43
N GLY A 231 8.91 -4.34 11.11
CA GLY A 231 10.25 -4.63 11.62
C GLY A 231 10.77 -3.53 12.52
N VAL A 232 11.46 -3.92 13.59
CA VAL A 232 12.17 -3.00 14.51
C VAL A 232 13.51 -3.60 14.92
N LEU A 233 14.44 -2.78 15.43
CA LEU A 233 15.66 -3.30 16.04
C LEU A 233 15.33 -4.16 17.23
N ASP A 234 16.13 -5.22 17.45
CA ASP A 234 16.07 -6.03 18.66
C ASP A 234 16.24 -5.15 19.90
N GLY A 235 15.35 -5.33 20.87
CA GLY A 235 15.32 -4.52 22.10
C GLY A 235 14.34 -3.34 22.07
N ASN A 236 13.73 -3.02 20.94
CA ASN A 236 12.65 -2.02 20.81
C ASN A 236 11.25 -2.68 20.58
N THR A 237 11.12 -3.95 20.96
CA THR A 237 9.91 -4.77 20.78
C THR A 237 8.87 -4.52 21.86
#